data_b2e84a93ca5b6679a2ea41cd2dd75116
#
_entry.id   b2e84a93ca5b6679a2ea41cd2dd75116
#
_cell.length_a   1.000
_cell.length_b   1.000
_cell.length_c   1.000
_cell.angle_alpha   90.00
_cell.angle_beta   90.00
_cell.angle_gamma   90.00
#
_symmetry.space_group_name_H-M   'P 1'
#
loop_
_entity.id
_entity.type
_entity.pdbx_description
1 polymer ?
#
loop_
_entity_poly.entity_id
_entity_poly.type
_entity_poly.pdbx_seq_one_letter_code
_entity_poly.pdbx_strand_id
1 'polypeptide(L)'
;MNDANHTDAADYPVVYRNLMAIGLLGAVYRAHDDTETVSRAVESTLDDPTPFRVCRAIAQGIGGDAEYASATLGRHVEEFPQDEGAKVALATALLLARDERWKEILDEVLATSADQNVRQAANGVLDYVAAMQ
;
A
#
# COMPACT_ATOMS: atom_id res chain seq x y z
N MET A 1 -7.37 20.50 19.49
CA MET A 1 -5.92 20.51 19.71
C MET A 1 -5.26 19.45 18.86
N ASN A 2 -4.23 19.83 18.13
CA ASN A 2 -3.54 18.87 17.26
C ASN A 2 -2.71 17.91 18.09
N ASP A 3 -2.87 16.64 17.80
CA ASP A 3 -1.99 15.62 18.30
C ASP A 3 -0.72 15.63 17.43
N ALA A 4 0.40 16.04 18.03
CA ALA A 4 1.67 16.17 17.32
C ALA A 4 2.19 14.83 16.79
N ASN A 5 1.70 13.69 17.32
CA ASN A 5 2.10 12.36 16.88
C ASN A 5 1.14 11.74 15.88
N HIS A 6 0.06 12.42 15.57
CA HIS A 6 -0.93 11.93 14.63
C HIS A 6 -0.47 12.21 13.20
N THR A 7 -0.22 11.16 12.44
CA THR A 7 0.19 11.26 11.04
C THR A 7 -0.90 10.68 10.16
N ASP A 8 -1.66 11.57 9.54
CA ASP A 8 -2.70 11.18 8.62
C ASP A 8 -2.56 12.03 7.35
N ALA A 9 -3.16 11.60 6.24
CA ALA A 9 -3.01 12.27 4.95
C ALA A 9 -3.46 13.75 5.02
N ALA A 10 -4.42 14.10 5.90
CA ALA A 10 -4.88 15.46 6.06
C ALA A 10 -3.85 16.38 6.71
N ASP A 11 -2.89 15.81 7.46
CA ASP A 11 -1.85 16.56 8.16
C ASP A 11 -0.63 16.85 7.29
N TYR A 12 -0.55 16.23 6.11
CA TYR A 12 0.57 16.45 5.21
C TYR A 12 0.48 17.82 4.54
N PRO A 13 1.61 18.47 4.27
CA PRO A 13 1.61 19.69 3.46
C PRO A 13 0.89 19.47 2.13
N VAL A 14 0.26 20.54 1.63
CA VAL A 14 -0.51 20.48 0.37
C VAL A 14 0.31 19.92 -0.78
N VAL A 15 1.61 20.28 -0.85
CA VAL A 15 2.48 19.79 -1.92
C VAL A 15 2.61 18.26 -1.89
N TYR A 16 2.72 17.67 -0.72
CA TYR A 16 2.81 16.21 -0.60
C TYR A 16 1.49 15.54 -0.96
N ARG A 17 0.37 16.10 -0.53
CA ARG A 17 -0.95 15.57 -0.89
C ARG A 17 -1.16 15.61 -2.41
N ASN A 18 -0.72 16.67 -3.06
CA ASN A 18 -0.82 16.79 -4.51
C ASN A 18 0.08 15.77 -5.22
N LEU A 19 1.29 15.56 -4.73
CA LEU A 19 2.20 14.54 -5.28
C LEU A 19 1.64 13.14 -5.11
N MET A 20 1.04 12.83 -3.96
CA MET A 20 0.37 11.55 -3.73
C MET A 20 -0.78 11.36 -4.71
N ALA A 21 -1.60 12.40 -4.90
CA ALA A 21 -2.72 12.35 -5.84
C ALA A 21 -2.26 12.11 -7.27
N ILE A 22 -1.19 12.78 -7.70
CA ILE A 22 -0.59 12.59 -9.03
C ILE A 22 -0.10 11.16 -9.18
N GLY A 23 0.60 10.62 -8.17
CA GLY A 23 1.09 9.25 -8.18
C GLY A 23 -0.05 8.23 -8.28
N LEU A 24 -1.12 8.43 -7.51
CA LEU A 24 -2.27 7.53 -7.53
C LEU A 24 -3.01 7.61 -8.87
N LEU A 25 -3.20 8.81 -9.41
CA LEU A 25 -3.79 8.96 -10.74
C LEU A 25 -2.94 8.31 -11.83
N GLY A 26 -1.62 8.49 -11.74
CA GLY A 26 -0.69 7.83 -12.66
C GLY A 26 -0.81 6.32 -12.63
N ALA A 27 -0.96 5.75 -11.42
CA ALA A 27 -1.16 4.32 -11.26
C ALA A 27 -2.48 3.85 -11.91
N VAL A 28 -3.56 4.60 -11.69
CA VAL A 28 -4.88 4.29 -12.30
C VAL A 28 -4.81 4.36 -13.82
N TYR A 29 -4.10 5.33 -14.37
CA TYR A 29 -3.96 5.51 -15.83
C TYR A 29 -2.75 4.79 -16.42
N ARG A 30 -2.06 3.95 -15.62
CA ARG A 30 -0.93 3.12 -16.05
C ARG A 30 0.29 3.90 -16.54
N ALA A 31 0.51 5.09 -16.00
CA ALA A 31 1.70 5.89 -16.28
C ALA A 31 2.87 5.43 -15.39
N HIS A 32 3.40 4.24 -15.63
CA HIS A 32 4.31 3.55 -14.70
C HIS A 32 5.58 4.32 -14.35
N ASP A 33 6.28 4.83 -15.36
CA ASP A 33 7.57 5.49 -15.10
C ASP A 33 7.42 6.74 -14.26
N ASP A 34 6.43 7.57 -14.58
CA ASP A 34 6.14 8.79 -13.83
C ASP A 34 5.63 8.45 -12.43
N THR A 35 4.77 7.44 -12.32
CA THR A 35 4.24 6.97 -11.05
C THR A 35 5.34 6.46 -10.14
N GLU A 36 6.29 5.69 -10.67
CA GLU A 36 7.44 5.20 -9.92
C GLU A 36 8.28 6.35 -9.38
N THR A 37 8.59 7.32 -10.21
CA THR A 37 9.41 8.47 -9.85
C THR A 37 8.74 9.29 -8.74
N VAL A 38 7.47 9.65 -8.92
CA VAL A 38 6.72 10.45 -7.93
C VAL A 38 6.53 9.66 -6.64
N SER A 39 6.17 8.39 -6.73
CA SER A 39 5.90 7.56 -5.55
C SER A 39 7.15 7.36 -4.72
N ARG A 40 8.29 7.13 -5.35
CA ARG A 40 9.56 6.99 -4.64
C ARG A 40 9.93 8.27 -3.91
N ALA A 41 9.73 9.42 -4.54
CA ALA A 41 9.97 10.71 -3.93
C ALA A 41 9.05 10.94 -2.72
N VAL A 42 7.77 10.61 -2.83
CA VAL A 42 6.81 10.73 -1.73
C VAL A 42 7.17 9.80 -0.58
N GLU A 43 7.43 8.53 -0.87
CA GLU A 43 7.75 7.53 0.17
C GLU A 43 9.00 7.91 0.97
N SER A 44 9.99 8.52 0.32
CA SER A 44 11.22 8.93 1.00
C SER A 44 11.01 10.02 2.03
N THR A 45 9.89 10.72 2.00
CA THR A 45 9.56 11.81 2.93
C THR A 45 8.58 11.41 4.03
N LEU A 46 8.04 10.20 3.98
CA LEU A 46 7.06 9.72 4.96
C LEU A 46 7.73 8.93 6.07
N ASP A 47 7.31 9.17 7.31
CA ASP A 47 7.74 8.36 8.45
C ASP A 47 7.21 6.92 8.34
N ASP A 48 5.95 6.79 7.93
CA ASP A 48 5.34 5.48 7.65
C ASP A 48 4.69 5.52 6.27
N PRO A 49 5.33 4.93 5.26
CA PRO A 49 4.78 4.90 3.91
C PRO A 49 3.69 3.85 3.69
N THR A 50 3.36 3.03 4.70
CA THR A 50 2.43 1.90 4.55
C THR A 50 1.07 2.32 3.98
N PRO A 51 0.36 3.34 4.52
CA PRO A 51 -0.93 3.72 3.97
C PRO A 51 -0.85 4.14 2.50
N PHE A 52 0.21 4.86 2.13
CA PHE A 52 0.41 5.28 0.75
C PHE A 52 0.64 4.09 -0.18
N ARG A 53 1.45 3.11 0.25
CA ARG A 53 1.73 1.91 -0.54
C ARG A 53 0.47 1.07 -0.76
N VAL A 54 -0.35 0.90 0.26
CA VAL A 54 -1.62 0.16 0.16
C VAL A 54 -2.56 0.88 -0.82
N CYS A 55 -2.73 2.18 -0.68
CA CYS A 55 -3.57 2.97 -1.59
C CYS A 55 -3.06 2.89 -3.03
N ARG A 56 -1.74 2.95 -3.21
CA ARG A 56 -1.14 2.84 -4.53
C ARG A 56 -1.38 1.47 -5.14
N ALA A 57 -1.24 0.40 -4.37
CA ALA A 57 -1.52 -0.96 -4.85
C ALA A 57 -2.98 -1.10 -5.28
N ILE A 58 -3.92 -0.54 -4.52
CA ILE A 58 -5.33 -0.52 -4.88
C ILE A 58 -5.54 0.24 -6.19
N ALA A 59 -4.96 1.43 -6.31
CA ALA A 59 -5.09 2.25 -7.52
C ALA A 59 -4.54 1.54 -8.75
N GLN A 60 -3.40 0.88 -8.62
CA GLN A 60 -2.81 0.08 -9.71
C GLN A 60 -3.72 -1.09 -10.08
N GLY A 61 -4.30 -1.76 -9.09
CA GLY A 61 -5.26 -2.83 -9.32
C GLY A 61 -6.50 -2.37 -10.07
N ILE A 62 -7.05 -1.21 -9.69
CA ILE A 62 -8.19 -0.60 -10.38
C ILE A 62 -7.81 -0.27 -11.83
N GLY A 63 -6.60 0.21 -12.06
CA GLY A 63 -6.08 0.49 -13.39
C GLY A 63 -5.80 -0.76 -14.24
N GLY A 64 -6.04 -1.96 -13.69
CA GLY A 64 -5.83 -3.21 -14.37
C GLY A 64 -4.38 -3.69 -14.35
N ASP A 65 -3.59 -3.23 -13.39
CA ASP A 65 -2.15 -3.46 -13.34
C ASP A 65 -1.71 -4.13 -12.03
N ALA A 66 -2.58 -4.97 -11.50
CA ALA A 66 -2.32 -5.68 -10.26
C ALA A 66 -1.10 -6.61 -10.35
N GLU A 67 -0.84 -7.19 -11.53
CA GLU A 67 0.33 -8.05 -11.73
C GLU A 67 1.63 -7.25 -11.62
N TYR A 68 1.68 -6.05 -12.18
CA TYR A 68 2.84 -5.17 -12.05
C TYR A 68 3.04 -4.77 -10.58
N ALA A 69 1.97 -4.38 -9.88
CA ALA A 69 2.03 -4.00 -8.48
C ALA A 69 2.53 -5.17 -7.62
N SER A 70 2.02 -6.38 -7.84
CA SER A 70 2.43 -7.55 -7.06
C SER A 70 3.87 -7.94 -7.34
N ALA A 71 4.33 -7.84 -8.57
CA ALA A 71 5.72 -8.15 -8.91
C ALA A 71 6.68 -7.14 -8.26
N THR A 72 6.35 -5.85 -8.31
CA THR A 72 7.17 -4.78 -7.72
C THR A 72 7.24 -4.91 -6.21
N LEU A 73 6.10 -5.10 -5.56
CA LEU A 73 6.02 -5.27 -4.10
C LEU A 73 6.67 -6.59 -3.66
N GLY A 74 6.53 -7.65 -4.45
CA GLY A 74 7.15 -8.94 -4.16
C GLY A 74 8.67 -8.82 -4.11
N ARG A 75 9.27 -8.12 -5.04
CA ARG A 75 10.72 -7.87 -5.03
C ARG A 75 11.15 -7.05 -3.81
N HIS A 76 10.37 -6.05 -3.46
CA HIS A 76 10.63 -5.23 -2.28
C HIS A 76 10.60 -6.07 -0.99
N VAL A 77 9.59 -6.92 -0.84
CA VAL A 77 9.45 -7.79 0.34
C VAL A 77 10.58 -8.81 0.43
N GLU A 78 11.04 -9.34 -0.69
CA GLU A 78 12.19 -10.25 -0.72
C GLU A 78 13.46 -9.55 -0.25
N GLU A 79 13.67 -8.30 -0.66
CA GLU A 79 14.83 -7.51 -0.26
C GLU A 79 14.71 -7.00 1.19
N PHE A 80 13.50 -6.65 1.62
CA PHE A 80 13.21 -6.10 2.94
C PHE A 80 12.13 -6.93 3.65
N PRO A 81 12.46 -8.15 4.11
CA PRO A 81 11.44 -9.06 4.69
C PRO A 81 10.85 -8.58 6.01
N GLN A 82 11.41 -7.55 6.63
CA GLN A 82 10.89 -6.95 7.86
C GLN A 82 9.92 -5.80 7.61
N ASP A 83 9.74 -5.40 6.34
CA ASP A 83 8.77 -4.36 5.98
C ASP A 83 7.36 -4.97 5.94
N GLU A 84 6.74 -5.05 7.11
CA GLU A 84 5.42 -5.66 7.26
C GLU A 84 4.33 -4.89 6.52
N GLY A 85 4.46 -3.56 6.47
CA GLY A 85 3.52 -2.74 5.71
C GLY A 85 3.56 -3.06 4.22
N ALA A 86 4.74 -3.32 3.67
CA ALA A 86 4.87 -3.74 2.28
C ALA A 86 4.23 -5.11 2.04
N LYS A 87 4.27 -6.00 3.03
CA LYS A 87 3.59 -7.30 2.93
C LYS A 87 2.07 -7.13 2.81
N VAL A 88 1.48 -6.22 3.58
CA VAL A 88 0.04 -5.92 3.47
C VAL A 88 -0.28 -5.34 2.09
N ALA A 89 0.54 -4.43 1.59
CA ALA A 89 0.38 -3.88 0.24
C ALA A 89 0.51 -4.97 -0.84
N LEU A 90 1.47 -5.88 -0.68
CA LEU A 90 1.62 -7.03 -1.59
C LEU A 90 0.39 -7.92 -1.57
N ALA A 91 -0.13 -8.25 -0.38
CA ALA A 91 -1.34 -9.04 -0.27
C ALA A 91 -2.52 -8.36 -0.98
N THR A 92 -2.64 -7.04 -0.83
CA THR A 92 -3.68 -6.27 -1.51
C THR A 92 -3.54 -6.37 -3.03
N ALA A 93 -2.33 -6.22 -3.55
CA ALA A 93 -2.07 -6.34 -4.99
C ALA A 93 -2.39 -7.75 -5.50
N LEU A 94 -2.01 -8.78 -4.76
CA LEU A 94 -2.31 -10.17 -5.10
C LEU A 94 -3.82 -10.44 -5.09
N LEU A 95 -4.53 -9.92 -4.11
CA LEU A 95 -5.99 -10.03 -4.05
C LEU A 95 -6.63 -9.43 -5.31
N LEU A 96 -6.19 -8.25 -5.72
CA LEU A 96 -6.71 -7.59 -6.91
C LEU A 96 -6.31 -8.31 -8.21
N ALA A 97 -5.17 -8.99 -8.21
CA ALA A 97 -4.74 -9.85 -9.31
C ALA A 97 -5.41 -11.22 -9.30
N ARG A 98 -6.31 -11.48 -8.33
CA ARG A 98 -6.97 -12.77 -8.13
C ARG A 98 -5.99 -13.91 -7.86
N ASP A 99 -4.92 -13.62 -7.18
CA ASP A 99 -3.90 -14.58 -6.77
C ASP A 99 -4.12 -14.94 -5.31
N GLU A 100 -4.43 -16.20 -5.04
CA GLU A 100 -4.82 -16.69 -3.71
C GLU A 100 -3.71 -16.57 -2.64
N ARG A 101 -2.47 -16.31 -3.02
CA ARG A 101 -1.37 -16.15 -2.07
C ARG A 101 -1.59 -15.00 -1.09
N TRP A 102 -2.50 -14.07 -1.40
CA TRP A 102 -2.82 -12.97 -0.49
C TRP A 102 -3.23 -13.45 0.90
N LYS A 103 -3.94 -14.57 0.97
CA LYS A 103 -4.43 -15.13 2.24
C LYS A 103 -3.29 -15.52 3.18
N GLU A 104 -2.32 -16.23 2.65
CA GLU A 104 -1.15 -16.67 3.42
C GLU A 104 -0.36 -15.50 3.97
N ILE A 105 -0.18 -14.46 3.15
CA ILE A 105 0.58 -13.27 3.54
C ILE A 105 -0.15 -12.54 4.67
N LEU A 106 -1.45 -12.31 4.55
CA LEU A 106 -2.21 -11.65 5.61
C LEU A 106 -2.26 -12.47 6.89
N ASP A 107 -2.45 -13.78 6.79
CA ASP A 107 -2.47 -14.65 7.96
C ASP A 107 -1.12 -14.60 8.69
N GLU A 108 -0.01 -14.63 7.97
CA GLU A 108 1.32 -14.50 8.56
C GLU A 108 1.50 -13.16 9.25
N VAL A 109 1.12 -12.07 8.60
CA VAL A 109 1.24 -10.73 9.18
C VAL A 109 0.42 -10.63 10.46
N LEU A 110 -0.82 -11.08 10.45
CA LEU A 110 -1.69 -11.02 11.64
C LEU A 110 -1.21 -11.93 12.77
N ALA A 111 -0.53 -13.03 12.44
CA ALA A 111 0.02 -13.94 13.42
C ALA A 111 1.30 -13.42 14.07
N THR A 112 2.10 -12.63 13.38
CA THR A 112 3.45 -12.28 13.80
C THR A 112 3.66 -10.80 14.10
N SER A 113 2.87 -9.89 13.54
CA SER A 113 3.08 -8.46 13.71
C SER A 113 2.58 -7.95 15.06
N ALA A 114 3.42 -7.16 15.72
CA ALA A 114 3.05 -6.40 16.91
C ALA A 114 2.64 -4.97 16.59
N ASP A 115 2.80 -4.53 15.35
CA ASP A 115 2.51 -3.16 14.91
C ASP A 115 1.01 -3.00 14.67
N GLN A 116 0.38 -2.12 15.47
CA GLN A 116 -1.07 -1.90 15.38
C GLN A 116 -1.50 -1.30 14.05
N ASN A 117 -0.68 -0.45 13.44
CA ASN A 117 -0.99 0.14 12.14
C ASN A 117 -0.99 -0.93 11.05
N VAL A 118 -0.05 -1.82 11.09
CA VAL A 118 0.02 -2.97 10.16
C VAL A 118 -1.18 -3.88 10.35
N ARG A 119 -1.52 -4.20 11.61
CA ARG A 119 -2.67 -5.05 11.92
C ARG A 119 -3.99 -4.41 11.47
N GLN A 120 -4.16 -3.11 11.66
CA GLN A 120 -5.34 -2.40 11.18
C GLN A 120 -5.46 -2.44 9.66
N ALA A 121 -4.34 -2.25 8.96
CA ALA A 121 -4.33 -2.33 7.50
C ALA A 121 -4.70 -3.73 7.01
N ALA A 122 -4.14 -4.77 7.62
CA ALA A 122 -4.46 -6.15 7.27
C ALA A 122 -5.93 -6.48 7.54
N ASN A 123 -6.46 -6.08 8.69
CA ASN A 123 -7.87 -6.26 9.01
C ASN A 123 -8.79 -5.50 8.06
N GLY A 124 -8.37 -4.31 7.62
CA GLY A 124 -9.11 -3.54 6.61
C GLY A 124 -9.25 -4.28 5.30
N VAL A 125 -8.20 -4.99 4.86
CA VAL A 125 -8.27 -5.83 3.66
C VAL A 125 -9.25 -6.98 3.85
N LEU A 126 -9.21 -7.65 5.01
CA LEU A 126 -10.14 -8.73 5.32
C LEU A 126 -11.60 -8.24 5.36
N ASP A 127 -11.84 -7.07 5.95
CA ASP A 127 -13.18 -6.46 5.99
C ASP A 127 -13.69 -6.17 4.57
N TYR A 128 -12.82 -5.68 3.70
CA TYR A 128 -13.15 -5.44 2.30
C TYR A 128 -13.57 -6.73 1.60
N VAL A 129 -12.81 -7.81 1.79
CA VAL A 129 -13.14 -9.12 1.20
C VAL A 129 -14.48 -9.63 1.73
N ALA A 130 -14.71 -9.50 3.04
CA ALA A 130 -15.99 -9.95 3.65
C ALA A 130 -17.19 -9.17 3.08
N ALA A 131 -17.01 -7.87 2.82
CA ALA A 131 -18.08 -7.03 2.28
C ALA A 131 -18.43 -7.37 0.82
N MET A 132 -17.51 -8.04 0.10
CA MET A 132 -17.74 -8.44 -1.29
C MET A 132 -18.46 -9.76 -1.44
N GLN A 133 -18.67 -10.51 -0.36
CA GLN A 133 -19.31 -11.83 -0.40
C GLN A 133 -20.83 -11.77 -0.17
#